data_bde81504858fd5258f5c718e75b591b3
#
_entry.id   bde81504858fd5258f5c718e75b591b3
#
_cell.length_a   1.000
_cell.length_b   1.000
_cell.length_c   1.000
_cell.angle_alpha   90.00
_cell.angle_beta   90.00
_cell.angle_gamma   90.00
#
_symmetry.space_group_name_H-M   'P 1'
#
loop_
_entity.id
_entity.type
_entity.pdbx_description
1 polymer ?
#
loop_
_entity_poly.entity_id
_entity_poly.type
_entity_poly.pdbx_seq_one_letter_code
_entity_poly.pdbx_strand_id
1 'polypeptide(L)'
;MIATILLSFGVLFLAELGDKSQLMALTFSLRYRWWVVLSGITVASVAVNLIAAGVGHFLGTALPANAIAVVTALTLLVVGLWTLRDALGSADETDDAPPPSTRNAFLVVISAFMLAELGDRTMFAAAALASKNGWLAVWIGSTLGMVAAGALAILVGKLAGKHLPERGIAFASGLLFLFFAAKTILDAFVPGLGGWGSTGSALAVPVVVGLGIGAWRFTRTGRAAAPAEDQPANALP
;
A
#
# COMPACT_ATOMS: atom_id res chain seq x y z
N MET A 1 26.95 -8.13 8.76
CA MET A 1 25.83 -9.01 8.44
C MET A 1 24.63 -8.77 9.36
N ILE A 2 24.73 -8.92 10.68
CA ILE A 2 23.60 -8.68 11.61
C ILE A 2 23.07 -7.24 11.51
N ALA A 3 23.93 -6.23 11.49
CA ALA A 3 23.50 -4.83 11.32
C ALA A 3 22.71 -4.60 10.02
N THR A 4 23.12 -5.23 8.92
CA THR A 4 22.40 -5.16 7.64
C THR A 4 21.03 -5.84 7.72
N ILE A 5 20.94 -7.00 8.39
CA ILE A 5 19.66 -7.69 8.62
C ILE A 5 18.72 -6.80 9.43
N LEU A 6 19.19 -6.23 10.54
CA LEU A 6 18.39 -5.35 11.39
C LEU A 6 17.96 -4.06 10.66
N LEU A 7 18.87 -3.48 9.87
CA LEU A 7 18.57 -2.31 9.05
C LEU A 7 17.49 -2.64 8.03
N SER A 8 17.67 -3.71 7.25
CA SER A 8 16.69 -4.12 6.23
C SER A 8 15.36 -4.53 6.84
N PHE A 9 15.38 -5.25 7.96
CA PHE A 9 14.18 -5.56 8.74
C PHE A 9 13.43 -4.28 9.14
N GLY A 10 14.10 -3.33 9.77
CA GLY A 10 13.48 -2.10 10.26
C GLY A 10 12.91 -1.26 9.11
N VAL A 11 13.70 -1.09 8.04
CA VAL A 11 13.27 -0.31 6.87
C VAL A 11 12.04 -0.92 6.22
N LEU A 12 12.06 -2.23 5.95
CA LEU A 12 10.94 -2.90 5.27
C LEU A 12 9.73 -3.04 6.20
N PHE A 13 9.94 -3.36 7.48
CA PHE A 13 8.85 -3.39 8.46
C PHE A 13 8.11 -2.05 8.53
N LEU A 14 8.85 -0.93 8.67
CA LEU A 14 8.25 0.40 8.74
C LEU A 14 7.62 0.82 7.42
N ALA A 15 8.22 0.44 6.28
CA ALA A 15 7.65 0.73 4.96
C ALA A 15 6.34 0.00 4.71
N GLU A 16 6.18 -1.22 5.27
CA GLU A 16 4.96 -2.01 5.20
C GLU A 16 3.85 -1.52 6.14
N LEU A 17 4.18 -0.75 7.20
CA LEU A 17 3.16 -0.23 8.10
C LEU A 17 2.24 0.75 7.37
N GLY A 18 0.95 0.39 7.29
CA GLY A 18 -0.07 1.18 6.59
C GLY A 18 -0.07 0.98 5.07
N ASP A 19 0.66 -0.02 4.55
CA ASP A 19 0.69 -0.32 3.13
C ASP A 19 -0.49 -1.18 2.67
N LYS A 20 -0.68 -1.29 1.34
CA LYS A 20 -1.73 -2.07 0.70
C LYS A 20 -1.67 -3.55 1.10
N SER A 21 -0.47 -4.12 1.19
CA SER A 21 -0.24 -5.50 1.62
C SER A 21 -0.75 -5.75 3.04
N GLN A 22 -0.57 -4.79 3.94
CA GLN A 22 -1.06 -4.87 5.31
C GLN A 22 -2.60 -4.89 5.37
N LEU A 23 -3.27 -4.09 4.52
CA LEU A 23 -4.74 -4.12 4.39
C LEU A 23 -5.22 -5.46 3.81
N MET A 24 -4.50 -6.01 2.83
CA MET A 24 -4.81 -7.33 2.27
C MET A 24 -4.63 -8.43 3.32
N ALA A 25 -3.54 -8.40 4.10
CA ALA A 25 -3.31 -9.34 5.21
C ALA A 25 -4.45 -9.31 6.23
N LEU A 26 -4.88 -8.11 6.59
CA LEU A 26 -6.01 -7.88 7.48
C LEU A 26 -7.30 -8.46 6.89
N THR A 27 -7.66 -8.10 5.67
CA THR A 27 -8.88 -8.58 4.98
C THR A 27 -8.87 -10.10 4.83
N PHE A 28 -7.75 -10.69 4.42
CA PHE A 28 -7.64 -12.14 4.33
C PHE A 28 -7.70 -12.85 5.69
N SER A 29 -7.21 -12.21 6.76
CA SER A 29 -7.28 -12.77 8.11
C SER A 29 -8.70 -12.85 8.67
N LEU A 30 -9.62 -12.04 8.14
CA LEU A 30 -11.05 -12.10 8.47
C LEU A 30 -11.78 -13.23 7.71
N ARG A 31 -11.27 -13.62 6.53
CA ARG A 31 -11.88 -14.64 5.65
C ARG A 31 -11.24 -16.02 5.80
N TYR A 32 -9.94 -16.09 6.06
CA TYR A 32 -9.16 -17.33 6.07
C TYR A 32 -8.50 -17.58 7.43
N ARG A 33 -8.04 -18.82 7.65
CA ARG A 33 -7.30 -19.17 8.87
C ARG A 33 -5.96 -18.39 8.88
N TRP A 34 -5.66 -17.78 10.01
CA TRP A 34 -4.50 -16.89 10.16
C TRP A 34 -3.16 -17.51 9.71
N TRP A 35 -2.97 -18.81 9.96
CA TRP A 35 -1.74 -19.51 9.58
C TRP A 35 -1.65 -19.69 8.05
N VAL A 36 -2.78 -19.87 7.33
CA VAL A 36 -2.83 -19.92 5.87
C VAL A 36 -2.43 -18.57 5.28
N VAL A 37 -2.95 -17.48 5.86
CA VAL A 37 -2.59 -16.12 5.44
C VAL A 37 -1.13 -15.85 5.71
N LEU A 38 -0.64 -16.11 6.93
CA LEU A 38 0.75 -15.85 7.30
C LEU A 38 1.73 -16.69 6.46
N SER A 39 1.44 -17.97 6.21
CA SER A 39 2.29 -18.81 5.36
C SER A 39 2.29 -18.33 3.89
N GLY A 40 1.15 -17.89 3.37
CA GLY A 40 1.06 -17.29 2.03
C GLY A 40 1.88 -16.01 1.91
N ILE A 41 1.76 -15.10 2.89
CA ILE A 41 2.59 -13.88 2.99
C ILE A 41 4.07 -14.26 3.03
N THR A 42 4.44 -15.23 3.86
CA THR A 42 5.85 -15.65 4.00
C THR A 42 6.41 -16.13 2.67
N VAL A 43 5.71 -17.01 1.96
CA VAL A 43 6.16 -17.51 0.64
C VAL A 43 6.27 -16.38 -0.38
N ALA A 44 5.27 -15.51 -0.45
CA ALA A 44 5.30 -14.36 -1.35
C ALA A 44 6.47 -13.41 -1.02
N SER A 45 6.66 -13.05 0.26
CA SER A 45 7.75 -12.19 0.71
C SER A 45 9.13 -12.79 0.44
N VAL A 46 9.31 -14.09 0.67
CA VAL A 46 10.56 -14.81 0.34
C VAL A 46 10.87 -14.65 -1.15
N ALA A 47 9.89 -14.92 -2.03
CA ALA A 47 10.09 -14.87 -3.48
C ALA A 47 10.35 -13.44 -3.98
N VAL A 48 9.52 -12.48 -3.58
CA VAL A 48 9.64 -11.08 -4.03
C VAL A 48 10.95 -10.45 -3.54
N ASN A 49 11.30 -10.64 -2.27
CA ASN A 49 12.55 -10.09 -1.74
C ASN A 49 13.79 -10.80 -2.32
N LEU A 50 13.70 -12.07 -2.70
CA LEU A 50 14.79 -12.75 -3.41
C LEU A 50 15.01 -12.11 -4.78
N ILE A 51 13.94 -11.85 -5.51
CA ILE A 51 14.01 -11.14 -6.80
C ILE A 51 14.57 -9.73 -6.58
N ALA A 52 14.06 -8.98 -5.61
CA ALA A 52 14.50 -7.63 -5.31
C ALA A 52 15.98 -7.56 -4.94
N ALA A 53 16.42 -8.43 -4.03
CA ALA A 53 17.83 -8.48 -3.61
C ALA A 53 18.74 -8.95 -4.75
N GLY A 54 18.29 -9.90 -5.56
CA GLY A 54 19.02 -10.34 -6.77
C GLY A 54 19.15 -9.21 -7.78
N VAL A 55 18.06 -8.55 -8.13
CA VAL A 55 18.06 -7.39 -9.05
C VAL A 55 18.95 -6.27 -8.50
N GLY A 56 18.82 -5.93 -7.22
CA GLY A 56 19.65 -4.92 -6.57
C GLY A 56 21.14 -5.26 -6.62
N HIS A 57 21.50 -6.50 -6.40
CA HIS A 57 22.88 -6.95 -6.44
C HIS A 57 23.49 -6.89 -7.85
N PHE A 58 22.74 -7.36 -8.86
CA PHE A 58 23.26 -7.46 -10.23
C PHE A 58 23.08 -6.18 -11.05
N LEU A 59 22.02 -5.40 -10.83
CA LEU A 59 21.70 -4.21 -11.62
C LEU A 59 21.93 -2.88 -10.87
N GLY A 60 22.19 -2.94 -9.56
CA GLY A 60 22.30 -1.74 -8.71
C GLY A 60 23.41 -0.76 -9.11
N THR A 61 24.35 -1.20 -9.94
CA THR A 61 25.40 -0.35 -10.53
C THR A 61 25.07 0.16 -11.93
N ALA A 62 24.02 -0.36 -12.59
CA ALA A 62 23.75 -0.11 -14.01
C ALA A 62 22.73 1.01 -14.26
N LEU A 63 21.84 1.31 -13.29
CA LEU A 63 20.80 2.31 -13.47
C LEU A 63 21.10 3.61 -12.71
N PRO A 64 20.96 4.78 -13.35
CA PRO A 64 21.11 6.06 -12.67
C PRO A 64 20.02 6.24 -11.60
N ALA A 65 20.41 6.77 -10.43
CA ALA A 65 19.52 6.93 -9.26
C ALA A 65 18.24 7.71 -9.61
N ASN A 66 18.31 8.70 -10.49
CA ASN A 66 17.16 9.49 -10.92
C ASN A 66 16.15 8.67 -11.72
N ALA A 67 16.61 7.71 -12.56
CA ALA A 67 15.69 6.83 -13.29
C ALA A 67 14.93 5.92 -12.32
N ILE A 68 15.62 5.36 -11.32
CA ILE A 68 14.99 4.56 -10.27
C ILE A 68 13.96 5.41 -9.50
N ALA A 69 14.31 6.67 -9.14
CA ALA A 69 13.40 7.56 -8.44
C ALA A 69 12.13 7.87 -9.25
N VAL A 70 12.25 8.12 -10.55
CA VAL A 70 11.10 8.37 -11.43
C VAL A 70 10.18 7.15 -11.51
N VAL A 71 10.74 5.96 -11.76
CA VAL A 71 9.95 4.72 -11.84
C VAL A 71 9.23 4.46 -10.52
N THR A 72 9.95 4.59 -9.39
CA THR A 72 9.36 4.42 -8.05
C THR A 72 8.22 5.42 -7.81
N ALA A 73 8.44 6.70 -8.10
CA ALA A 73 7.43 7.73 -7.90
C ALA A 73 6.19 7.53 -8.77
N LEU A 74 6.36 7.13 -10.04
CA LEU A 74 5.25 6.81 -10.93
C LEU A 74 4.45 5.60 -10.43
N THR A 75 5.13 4.55 -9.96
CA THR A 75 4.48 3.38 -9.37
C THR A 75 3.66 3.78 -8.15
N LEU A 76 4.25 4.54 -7.22
CA LEU A 76 3.56 5.03 -6.02
C LEU A 76 2.36 5.93 -6.36
N LEU A 77 2.50 6.77 -7.38
CA LEU A 77 1.43 7.65 -7.86
C LEU A 77 0.25 6.81 -8.39
N VAL A 78 0.53 5.86 -9.27
CA VAL A 78 -0.51 4.99 -9.87
C VAL A 78 -1.22 4.17 -8.78
N VAL A 79 -0.46 3.53 -7.88
CA VAL A 79 -1.03 2.75 -6.78
C VAL A 79 -1.83 3.63 -5.83
N GLY A 80 -1.32 4.83 -5.49
CA GLY A 80 -2.00 5.78 -4.62
C GLY A 80 -3.34 6.25 -5.20
N LEU A 81 -3.36 6.61 -6.49
CA LEU A 81 -4.59 7.01 -7.19
C LEU A 81 -5.59 5.85 -7.29
N TRP A 82 -5.11 4.65 -7.57
CA TRP A 82 -5.97 3.46 -7.62
C TRP A 82 -6.58 3.18 -6.25
N THR A 83 -5.77 3.16 -5.20
CA THR A 83 -6.23 2.93 -3.81
C THR A 83 -7.27 3.99 -3.40
N LEU A 84 -7.06 5.27 -3.75
CA LEU A 84 -8.04 6.33 -3.51
C LEU A 84 -9.34 6.11 -4.29
N ARG A 85 -9.24 5.72 -5.56
CA ARG A 85 -10.42 5.41 -6.39
C ARG A 85 -11.24 4.29 -5.75
N ASP A 86 -10.61 3.21 -5.32
CA ASP A 86 -11.28 2.07 -4.68
C ASP A 86 -11.92 2.48 -3.33
N ALA A 87 -11.23 3.31 -2.54
CA ALA A 87 -11.76 3.84 -1.28
C ALA A 87 -12.96 4.78 -1.47
N LEU A 88 -13.06 5.43 -2.64
CA LEU A 88 -14.14 6.37 -2.99
C LEU A 88 -15.30 5.70 -3.72
N GLY A 89 -15.06 4.57 -4.36
CA GLY A 89 -16.05 3.77 -5.07
C GLY A 89 -17.17 3.29 -4.15
N SER A 90 -18.35 3.06 -4.73
CA SER A 90 -19.43 2.35 -4.06
C SER A 90 -18.96 0.95 -3.73
N ALA A 91 -19.34 0.42 -2.57
CA ALA A 91 -19.15 -0.99 -2.28
C ALA A 91 -20.09 -1.78 -3.17
N ASP A 92 -19.65 -2.06 -4.39
CA ASP A 92 -20.30 -3.08 -5.19
C ASP A 92 -19.72 -4.43 -4.74
N GLU A 93 -20.62 -5.18 -4.13
CA GLU A 93 -20.62 -6.63 -3.94
C GLU A 93 -19.38 -7.22 -3.31
N THR A 94 -19.44 -7.39 -1.98
CA THR A 94 -18.82 -8.56 -1.36
C THR A 94 -19.42 -9.77 -2.05
N ASP A 95 -18.66 -10.37 -2.94
CA ASP A 95 -18.95 -11.69 -3.48
C ASP A 95 -19.16 -12.63 -2.30
N ASP A 96 -20.42 -13.00 -2.04
CA ASP A 96 -20.81 -14.01 -1.05
C ASP A 96 -20.43 -15.45 -1.54
N ALA A 97 -19.34 -15.54 -2.28
CA ALA A 97 -18.78 -16.82 -2.67
C ALA A 97 -18.36 -17.59 -1.41
N PRO A 98 -18.74 -18.85 -1.29
CA PRO A 98 -18.34 -19.68 -0.15
C PRO A 98 -16.81 -19.67 -0.03
N PRO A 99 -16.27 -19.63 1.22
CA PRO A 99 -14.84 -19.54 1.42
C PRO A 99 -14.15 -20.73 0.71
N PRO A 100 -13.16 -20.47 -0.15
CA PRO A 100 -12.47 -21.51 -0.89
C PRO A 100 -11.80 -22.50 0.09
N SER A 101 -11.58 -23.73 -0.39
CA SER A 101 -10.82 -24.74 0.37
C SER A 101 -9.48 -24.16 0.85
N THR A 102 -8.94 -24.67 1.95
CA THR A 102 -7.68 -24.18 2.53
C THR A 102 -6.54 -24.10 1.50
N ARG A 103 -6.48 -25.05 0.57
CA ARG A 103 -5.48 -25.07 -0.52
C ARG A 103 -5.70 -23.92 -1.50
N ASN A 104 -6.94 -23.66 -1.88
CA ASN A 104 -7.27 -22.54 -2.77
C ASN A 104 -7.02 -21.19 -2.07
N ALA A 105 -7.34 -21.09 -0.78
CA ALA A 105 -7.05 -19.90 0.02
C ALA A 105 -5.54 -19.57 0.04
N PHE A 106 -4.68 -20.59 0.24
CA PHE A 106 -3.23 -20.42 0.24
C PHE A 106 -2.72 -19.87 -1.12
N LEU A 107 -3.18 -20.44 -2.23
CA LEU A 107 -2.80 -19.97 -3.57
C LEU A 107 -3.33 -18.55 -3.85
N VAL A 108 -4.55 -18.26 -3.42
CA VAL A 108 -5.12 -16.90 -3.55
C VAL A 108 -4.28 -15.88 -2.77
N VAL A 109 -3.89 -16.20 -1.54
CA VAL A 109 -3.06 -15.31 -0.72
C VAL A 109 -1.69 -15.11 -1.38
N ILE A 110 -1.00 -16.18 -1.80
CA ILE A 110 0.32 -16.05 -2.46
C ILE A 110 0.21 -15.21 -3.71
N SER A 111 -0.72 -15.51 -4.62
CA SER A 111 -0.83 -14.80 -5.89
C SER A 111 -1.19 -13.33 -5.68
N ALA A 112 -2.10 -13.04 -4.77
CA ALA A 112 -2.48 -11.67 -4.45
C ALA A 112 -1.32 -10.86 -3.86
N PHE A 113 -0.57 -11.45 -2.89
CA PHE A 113 0.61 -10.79 -2.32
C PHE A 113 1.74 -10.66 -3.32
N MET A 114 2.03 -11.68 -4.13
CA MET A 114 3.04 -11.56 -5.18
C MET A 114 2.71 -10.44 -6.17
N LEU A 115 1.46 -10.36 -6.64
CA LEU A 115 1.04 -9.31 -7.56
C LEU A 115 1.06 -7.92 -6.91
N ALA A 116 0.76 -7.81 -5.62
CA ALA A 116 0.79 -6.55 -4.90
C ALA A 116 2.22 -6.04 -4.68
N GLU A 117 3.15 -6.95 -4.37
CA GLU A 117 4.52 -6.64 -4.01
C GLU A 117 5.47 -6.52 -5.21
N LEU A 118 5.17 -7.24 -6.33
CA LEU A 118 5.96 -7.11 -7.55
C LEU A 118 5.84 -5.70 -8.13
N GLY A 119 6.96 -4.97 -8.10
CA GLY A 119 7.05 -3.58 -8.56
C GLY A 119 6.64 -2.53 -7.53
N ASP A 120 6.39 -2.93 -6.27
CA ASP A 120 6.10 -1.98 -5.19
C ASP A 120 7.38 -1.28 -4.66
N ARG A 121 7.16 -0.18 -3.92
CA ARG A 121 8.24 0.61 -3.29
C ARG A 121 9.16 -0.21 -2.40
N THR A 122 8.61 -1.21 -1.71
CA THR A 122 9.38 -2.08 -0.81
C THR A 122 10.33 -2.97 -1.58
N MET A 123 9.93 -3.47 -2.76
CA MET A 123 10.82 -4.15 -3.70
C MET A 123 11.99 -3.27 -4.14
N PHE A 124 11.75 -2.00 -4.49
CA PHE A 124 12.81 -1.05 -4.85
C PHE A 124 13.68 -0.67 -3.67
N ALA A 125 13.11 -0.53 -2.46
CA ALA A 125 13.88 -0.30 -1.24
C ALA A 125 14.81 -1.47 -0.93
N ALA A 126 14.31 -2.71 -1.02
CA ALA A 126 15.11 -3.91 -0.84
C ALA A 126 16.23 -4.01 -1.90
N ALA A 127 15.94 -3.74 -3.17
CA ALA A 127 16.93 -3.71 -4.24
C ALA A 127 18.00 -2.62 -4.00
N ALA A 128 17.60 -1.42 -3.59
CA ALA A 128 18.52 -0.34 -3.27
C ALA A 128 19.41 -0.66 -2.06
N LEU A 129 18.88 -1.33 -1.04
CA LEU A 129 19.68 -1.81 0.09
C LEU A 129 20.67 -2.90 -0.35
N ALA A 130 20.23 -3.83 -1.20
CA ALA A 130 21.06 -4.94 -1.68
C ALA A 130 22.16 -4.47 -2.62
N SER A 131 22.00 -3.36 -3.33
CA SER A 131 23.06 -2.78 -4.18
C SER A 131 24.24 -2.23 -3.39
N LYS A 132 24.04 -1.86 -2.12
CA LYS A 132 25.06 -1.26 -1.24
C LYS A 132 25.52 -2.19 -0.12
N ASN A 133 24.78 -3.25 0.13
CA ASN A 133 24.98 -4.18 1.23
C ASN A 133 24.98 -5.63 0.71
N GLY A 134 25.40 -6.58 1.55
CA GLY A 134 25.33 -8.00 1.18
C GLY A 134 23.89 -8.44 0.90
N TRP A 135 23.61 -8.85 -0.32
CA TRP A 135 22.26 -9.20 -0.81
C TRP A 135 21.53 -10.23 0.05
N LEU A 136 22.29 -11.23 0.56
CA LEU A 136 21.71 -12.27 1.42
C LEU A 136 21.19 -11.71 2.76
N ALA A 137 21.96 -10.79 3.38
CA ALA A 137 21.54 -10.15 4.62
C ALA A 137 20.32 -9.24 4.41
N VAL A 138 20.26 -8.55 3.27
CA VAL A 138 19.09 -7.75 2.87
C VAL A 138 17.89 -8.63 2.62
N TRP A 139 18.04 -9.72 1.87
CA TRP A 139 16.96 -10.67 1.61
C TRP A 139 16.35 -11.22 2.91
N ILE A 140 17.18 -11.67 3.85
CA ILE A 140 16.71 -12.18 5.14
C ILE A 140 15.99 -11.07 5.93
N GLY A 141 16.62 -9.91 6.07
CA GLY A 141 16.09 -8.80 6.86
C GLY A 141 14.77 -8.27 6.28
N SER A 142 14.72 -8.02 4.98
CA SER A 142 13.50 -7.55 4.29
C SER A 142 12.35 -8.55 4.39
N THR A 143 12.63 -9.83 4.18
CA THR A 143 11.62 -10.88 4.30
C THR A 143 11.05 -10.95 5.72
N LEU A 144 11.90 -10.94 6.74
CA LEU A 144 11.45 -10.92 8.13
C LEU A 144 10.64 -9.67 8.46
N GLY A 145 11.04 -8.50 7.93
CA GLY A 145 10.31 -7.24 8.11
C GLY A 145 8.88 -7.30 7.55
N MET A 146 8.74 -7.77 6.30
CA MET A 146 7.43 -7.92 5.65
C MET A 146 6.56 -8.96 6.36
N VAL A 147 7.12 -10.11 6.74
CA VAL A 147 6.37 -11.16 7.47
C VAL A 147 5.91 -10.65 8.84
N ALA A 148 6.77 -9.89 9.55
CA ALA A 148 6.40 -9.29 10.83
C ALA A 148 5.27 -8.25 10.68
N ALA A 149 5.31 -7.41 9.65
CA ALA A 149 4.25 -6.45 9.34
C ALA A 149 2.94 -7.17 9.00
N GLY A 150 2.99 -8.23 8.19
CA GLY A 150 1.84 -9.07 7.88
C GLY A 150 1.27 -9.78 9.12
N ALA A 151 2.13 -10.30 10.00
CA ALA A 151 1.70 -10.90 11.25
C ALA A 151 1.01 -9.88 12.18
N LEU A 152 1.53 -8.65 12.23
CA LEU A 152 0.91 -7.55 12.97
C LEU A 152 -0.48 -7.22 12.41
N ALA A 153 -0.62 -7.15 11.08
CA ALA A 153 -1.91 -6.91 10.42
C ALA A 153 -2.93 -8.01 10.73
N ILE A 154 -2.51 -9.28 10.70
CA ILE A 154 -3.35 -10.43 11.07
C ILE A 154 -3.80 -10.33 12.54
N LEU A 155 -2.88 -9.94 13.44
CA LEU A 155 -3.18 -9.76 14.85
C LEU A 155 -4.20 -8.64 15.06
N VAL A 156 -3.99 -7.48 14.42
CA VAL A 156 -4.92 -6.34 14.44
C VAL A 156 -6.27 -6.75 13.89
N GLY A 157 -6.32 -7.46 12.75
CA GLY A 157 -7.57 -7.96 12.17
C GLY A 157 -8.35 -8.86 13.11
N LYS A 158 -7.66 -9.73 13.86
CA LYS A 158 -8.31 -10.60 14.86
C LYS A 158 -8.81 -9.85 16.09
N LEU A 159 -8.07 -8.85 16.56
CA LEU A 159 -8.42 -8.08 17.77
C LEU A 159 -9.51 -7.05 17.49
N ALA A 160 -9.42 -6.36 16.36
CA ALA A 160 -10.36 -5.30 15.97
C ALA A 160 -11.67 -5.84 15.34
N GLY A 161 -11.66 -7.09 14.86
CA GLY A 161 -12.83 -7.74 14.28
C GLY A 161 -13.39 -6.98 13.06
N LYS A 162 -14.71 -7.10 12.84
CA LYS A 162 -15.42 -6.48 11.70
C LYS A 162 -15.62 -4.94 11.81
N HIS A 163 -15.12 -4.30 12.86
CA HIS A 163 -15.36 -2.88 13.14
C HIS A 163 -14.32 -1.93 12.53
N LEU A 164 -13.40 -2.44 11.72
CA LEU A 164 -12.40 -1.60 11.07
C LEU A 164 -13.03 -0.81 9.92
N PRO A 165 -12.84 0.52 9.87
CA PRO A 165 -13.33 1.35 8.76
C PRO A 165 -12.43 1.14 7.52
N GLU A 166 -12.62 0.01 6.81
CA GLU A 166 -11.80 -0.40 5.65
C GLU A 166 -11.60 0.75 4.65
N ARG A 167 -12.67 1.50 4.37
CA ARG A 167 -12.62 2.67 3.47
C ARG A 167 -11.75 3.79 4.02
N GLY A 168 -11.80 4.04 5.34
CA GLY A 168 -10.97 5.07 5.98
C GLY A 168 -9.50 4.71 5.92
N ILE A 169 -9.18 3.44 6.15
CA ILE A 169 -7.81 2.92 6.08
C ILE A 169 -7.29 2.97 4.65
N ALA A 170 -8.09 2.50 3.66
CA ALA A 170 -7.73 2.57 2.25
C ALA A 170 -7.53 4.04 1.78
N PHE A 171 -8.38 4.97 2.24
CA PHE A 171 -8.24 6.38 1.93
C PHE A 171 -6.94 6.96 2.50
N ALA A 172 -6.63 6.68 3.77
CA ALA A 172 -5.39 7.12 4.40
C ALA A 172 -4.15 6.52 3.71
N SER A 173 -4.19 5.23 3.35
CA SER A 173 -3.12 4.57 2.60
C SER A 173 -2.90 5.21 1.23
N GLY A 174 -3.96 5.49 0.48
CA GLY A 174 -3.85 6.18 -0.80
C GLY A 174 -3.19 7.56 -0.70
N LEU A 175 -3.53 8.34 0.33
CA LEU A 175 -2.88 9.62 0.61
C LEU A 175 -1.40 9.45 0.99
N LEU A 176 -1.06 8.40 1.73
CA LEU A 176 0.31 8.10 2.10
C LEU A 176 1.15 7.72 0.87
N PHE A 177 0.61 6.97 -0.07
CA PHE A 177 1.28 6.68 -1.34
C PHE A 177 1.57 7.96 -2.15
N LEU A 178 0.60 8.88 -2.23
CA LEU A 178 0.80 10.16 -2.90
C LEU A 178 1.89 11.00 -2.21
N PHE A 179 1.93 11.00 -0.87
CA PHE A 179 2.99 11.63 -0.11
C PHE A 179 4.37 11.07 -0.50
N PHE A 180 4.55 9.74 -0.50
CA PHE A 180 5.82 9.13 -0.84
C PHE A 180 6.20 9.30 -2.31
N ALA A 181 5.24 9.32 -3.23
CA ALA A 181 5.48 9.65 -4.62
C ALA A 181 6.07 11.06 -4.77
N ALA A 182 5.42 12.06 -4.16
CA ALA A 182 5.88 13.44 -4.16
C ALA A 182 7.25 13.59 -3.50
N LYS A 183 7.44 12.96 -2.33
CA LYS A 183 8.71 12.99 -1.61
C LYS A 183 9.85 12.40 -2.43
N THR A 184 9.63 11.26 -3.08
CA THR A 184 10.64 10.60 -3.91
C THR A 184 11.11 11.49 -5.06
N ILE A 185 10.20 12.20 -5.72
CA ILE A 185 10.55 13.17 -6.78
C ILE A 185 11.30 14.35 -6.22
N LEU A 186 10.85 14.94 -5.11
CA LEU A 186 11.51 16.08 -4.50
C LEU A 186 12.92 15.75 -4.04
N ASP A 187 13.12 14.61 -3.38
CA ASP A 187 14.45 14.17 -2.93
C ASP A 187 15.41 13.92 -4.12
N ALA A 188 14.90 13.44 -5.25
CA ALA A 188 15.72 13.14 -6.42
C ALA A 188 16.08 14.39 -7.26
N PHE A 189 15.15 15.33 -7.41
CA PHE A 189 15.30 16.44 -8.36
C PHE A 189 15.47 17.81 -7.71
N VAL A 190 15.19 17.95 -6.41
CA VAL A 190 15.34 19.18 -5.66
C VAL A 190 16.13 18.96 -4.37
N PRO A 191 17.38 18.46 -4.47
CA PRO A 191 18.19 18.12 -3.28
C PRO A 191 18.47 19.32 -2.36
N GLY A 192 18.36 20.54 -2.89
CA GLY A 192 18.54 21.79 -2.12
C GLY A 192 17.48 22.02 -1.03
N LEU A 193 16.34 21.34 -1.07
CA LEU A 193 15.32 21.44 -0.02
C LEU A 193 15.74 20.75 1.28
N GLY A 194 16.70 19.83 1.23
CA GLY A 194 17.04 18.97 2.36
C GLY A 194 15.89 18.06 2.78
N GLY A 195 16.17 17.08 3.65
CA GLY A 195 15.17 16.08 4.01
C GLY A 195 13.91 16.61 4.70
N TRP A 196 14.01 17.66 5.50
CA TRP A 196 12.87 18.30 6.16
C TRP A 196 12.05 19.16 5.20
N GLY A 197 12.73 19.88 4.29
CA GLY A 197 12.06 20.71 3.27
C GLY A 197 11.28 19.86 2.27
N SER A 198 11.87 18.80 1.76
CA SER A 198 11.19 17.86 0.85
C SER A 198 10.00 17.15 1.53
N THR A 199 10.14 16.75 2.81
CA THR A 199 9.05 16.15 3.59
C THR A 199 7.90 17.16 3.78
N GLY A 200 8.19 18.39 4.19
CA GLY A 200 7.16 19.43 4.35
C GLY A 200 6.45 19.76 3.05
N SER A 201 7.20 19.90 1.95
CA SER A 201 6.62 20.18 0.63
C SER A 201 5.80 18.99 0.09
N ALA A 202 6.25 17.75 0.31
CA ALA A 202 5.54 16.54 -0.10
C ALA A 202 4.19 16.39 0.63
N LEU A 203 4.08 16.85 1.88
CA LEU A 203 2.82 16.83 2.64
C LEU A 203 1.71 17.68 2.01
N ALA A 204 2.06 18.69 1.22
CA ALA A 204 1.06 19.52 0.53
C ALA A 204 0.20 18.66 -0.43
N VAL A 205 0.76 17.65 -1.08
CA VAL A 205 0.04 16.83 -2.05
C VAL A 205 -1.14 16.07 -1.41
N PRO A 206 -0.94 15.22 -0.39
CA PRO A 206 -2.06 14.50 0.24
C PRO A 206 -3.04 15.46 0.93
N VAL A 207 -2.59 16.59 1.46
CA VAL A 207 -3.48 17.59 2.08
C VAL A 207 -4.41 18.20 1.04
N VAL A 208 -3.87 18.68 -0.09
CA VAL A 208 -4.67 19.25 -1.18
C VAL A 208 -5.65 18.22 -1.75
N VAL A 209 -5.18 17.00 -2.00
CA VAL A 209 -6.04 15.91 -2.52
C VAL A 209 -7.13 15.55 -1.51
N GLY A 210 -6.77 15.38 -0.23
CA GLY A 210 -7.71 15.05 0.84
C GLY A 210 -8.78 16.11 1.03
N LEU A 211 -8.40 17.39 1.05
CA LEU A 211 -9.34 18.51 1.13
C LEU A 211 -10.21 18.62 -0.12
N GLY A 212 -9.66 18.43 -1.31
CA GLY A 212 -10.41 18.42 -2.58
C GLY A 212 -11.48 17.35 -2.60
N ILE A 213 -11.15 16.13 -2.19
CA ILE A 213 -12.10 15.00 -2.09
C ILE A 213 -13.16 15.29 -1.02
N GLY A 214 -12.76 15.82 0.13
CA GLY A 214 -13.69 16.20 1.20
C GLY A 214 -14.71 17.25 0.75
N ALA A 215 -14.24 18.32 0.10
CA ALA A 215 -15.10 19.37 -0.46
C ALA A 215 -16.07 18.82 -1.54
N TRP A 216 -15.57 17.96 -2.44
CA TRP A 216 -16.38 17.35 -3.47
C TRP A 216 -17.49 16.44 -2.90
N ARG A 217 -17.20 15.67 -1.86
CA ARG A 217 -18.22 14.86 -1.16
C ARG A 217 -19.26 15.73 -0.50
N PHE A 218 -18.84 16.80 0.18
CA PHE A 218 -19.76 17.73 0.85
C PHE A 218 -20.74 18.40 -0.13
N THR A 219 -20.26 18.82 -1.30
CA THR A 219 -21.13 19.43 -2.33
C THR A 219 -22.11 18.43 -2.95
N ARG A 220 -21.76 17.16 -3.06
CA ARG A 220 -22.69 16.13 -3.58
C ARG A 220 -23.78 15.76 -2.57
N THR A 221 -23.46 15.63 -1.29
CA THR A 221 -24.45 15.35 -0.25
C THR A 221 -25.41 16.52 -0.06
N GLY A 222 -24.96 17.75 -0.17
CA GLY A 222 -25.80 18.94 -0.10
C GLY A 222 -26.80 19.05 -1.28
N ARG A 223 -26.43 18.56 -2.47
CA ARG A 223 -27.34 18.54 -3.63
C ARG A 223 -28.41 17.43 -3.55
N ALA A 224 -28.11 16.32 -2.91
CA ALA A 224 -29.08 15.24 -2.71
C ALA A 224 -30.13 15.54 -1.63
N ALA A 225 -29.89 16.55 -0.79
CA ALA A 225 -30.77 16.98 0.29
C ALA A 225 -31.68 18.18 -0.09
N ALA A 226 -31.61 18.69 -1.32
CA ALA A 226 -32.54 19.72 -1.79
C ALA A 226 -33.93 19.10 -1.91
N PRO A 227 -34.98 19.66 -1.25
CA PRO A 227 -36.35 19.15 -1.38
C PRO A 227 -36.80 19.23 -2.84
N ALA A 228 -37.45 18.18 -3.33
CA ALA A 228 -38.14 18.23 -4.60
C ALA A 228 -39.19 19.39 -4.51
N GLU A 229 -38.97 20.44 -5.26
CA GLU A 229 -39.83 21.59 -5.36
C GLU A 229 -41.19 21.08 -5.80
N ASP A 230 -42.23 21.43 -4.99
CA ASP A 230 -43.64 21.07 -5.17
C ASP A 230 -44.05 21.10 -6.66
N GLN A 231 -44.34 19.94 -7.24
CA GLN A 231 -45.13 19.90 -8.44
C GLN A 231 -46.56 20.30 -8.07
N PRO A 232 -47.09 21.39 -8.66
CA PRO A 232 -48.46 21.76 -8.38
C PRO A 232 -49.41 20.64 -8.89
N ALA A 233 -50.12 20.06 -7.92
CA ALA A 233 -51.24 19.17 -8.17
C ALA A 233 -52.35 19.98 -8.85
N ASN A 234 -52.30 20.13 -10.17
CA ASN A 234 -53.44 20.65 -10.92
C ASN A 234 -53.49 19.97 -12.28
N ALA A 235 -54.48 19.12 -12.41
CA ALA A 235 -55.47 19.06 -13.50
C ALA A 235 -56.09 17.66 -13.54
N LEU A 236 -57.23 17.54 -12.92
CA LEU A 236 -58.24 16.62 -13.41
C LEU A 236 -59.40 17.46 -13.95
N PRO A 237 -59.91 17.18 -15.17
CA PRO A 237 -61.20 17.66 -15.61
C PRO A 237 -62.33 16.87 -14.98
#